data_bfdfcd610e821c07b8f2b4acb222cd11
#
_entry.id   bfdfcd610e821c07b8f2b4acb222cd11
#
_cell.length_a   1.000
_cell.length_b   1.000
_cell.length_c   1.000
_cell.angle_alpha   90.00
_cell.angle_beta   90.00
_cell.angle_gamma   90.00
#
_symmetry.space_group_name_H-M   'P 1'
#
loop_
_entity.id
_entity.type
_entity.pdbx_description
1 polymer ?
#
loop_
_entity_poly.entity_id
_entity_poly.type
_entity_poly.pdbx_seq_one_letter_code
_entity_poly.pdbx_strand_id
1 'polypeptide(L)'
;FGSVAGRDEFKLRGIEARQRSTPPFIETIQRRCIEQLDRTRDPEDVLAILRGAIRQLHAGDVSTDHLVERNRISKPLSEYTQYTQNVAALERATEQGLAVHPGEDIEYVVVDDEKSSRDRVELAHEVADNYDPAYYETQLVRAVESVLSPLGWERADIRAALADTDSETLLSFTG
;
A
#
# COMPACT_ATOMS: atom_id res chain seq x y z
N PHE A 1 9.65 -0.68 27.77
CA PHE A 1 9.95 -0.40 27.18
C PHE A 1 10.71 0.37 27.12
N GLY A 2 11.68 -0.27 27.05
CA GLY A 2 12.40 0.90 26.93
C GLY A 2 11.47 2.02 26.55
N SER A 3 11.44 2.98 27.35
CA SER A 3 10.47 4.03 27.10
C SER A 3 10.72 4.73 25.77
N VAL A 4 11.99 4.76 25.32
CA VAL A 4 12.31 5.37 24.03
C VAL A 4 11.75 4.54 22.91
N ALA A 5 11.92 3.23 22.96
CA ALA A 5 11.35 2.33 21.98
C ALA A 5 9.82 2.42 22.01
N GLY A 6 9.26 2.51 23.20
CA GLY A 6 7.81 2.66 23.34
C GLY A 6 7.29 3.94 22.74
N ARG A 7 8.04 5.02 22.83
CA ARG A 7 7.65 6.29 22.22
C ARG A 7 7.69 6.24 20.72
N ASP A 8 8.69 5.59 20.16
CA ASP A 8 8.79 5.43 18.72
C ASP A 8 7.62 4.59 18.20
N GLU A 9 7.30 3.52 18.91
CA GLU A 9 6.14 2.72 18.58
C GLU A 9 4.86 3.54 18.65
N PHE A 10 4.75 4.38 19.67
CA PHE A 10 3.59 5.23 19.83
C PHE A 10 3.43 6.19 18.65
N LYS A 11 4.53 6.79 18.19
CA LYS A 11 4.49 7.68 17.03
C LYS A 11 3.99 7.00 15.78
N LEU A 12 4.33 5.73 15.60
CA LEU A 12 3.92 4.98 14.42
C LEU A 12 2.52 4.41 14.54
N ARG A 13 1.96 4.44 15.73
CA ARG A 13 0.62 3.92 15.95
C ARG A 13 -0.39 4.76 15.18
N GLY A 14 -1.28 4.13 14.44
CA GLY A 14 -2.29 4.81 13.66
C GLY A 14 -1.87 5.19 12.26
N ILE A 15 -0.61 4.98 11.87
CA ILE A 15 -0.19 5.18 10.48
C ILE A 15 -0.15 3.84 9.75
N GLU A 16 -0.21 3.90 8.43
CA GLU A 16 -0.36 2.70 7.60
C GLU A 16 0.75 1.67 7.81
N ALA A 17 1.98 2.11 8.05
CA ALA A 17 3.12 1.22 8.22
C ALA A 17 2.98 0.27 9.40
N ARG A 18 2.10 0.59 10.36
CA ARG A 18 1.89 -0.24 11.54
C ARG A 18 0.81 -1.29 11.35
N GLN A 19 0.06 -1.22 10.28
CA GLN A 19 -1.03 -2.14 10.04
C GLN A 19 -0.50 -3.45 9.46
N ARG A 20 -1.05 -4.57 9.92
CA ARG A 20 -0.62 -5.90 9.45
C ARG A 20 -0.78 -6.06 7.97
N SER A 21 -1.80 -5.45 7.41
CA SER A 21 -2.12 -5.58 5.99
C SER A 21 -1.20 -4.76 5.09
N THR A 22 -0.42 -3.85 5.66
CA THR A 22 0.43 -2.98 4.85
C THR A 22 1.56 -3.78 4.21
N PRO A 23 1.67 -3.77 2.88
CA PRO A 23 2.78 -4.48 2.22
C PRO A 23 4.15 -3.89 2.58
N PRO A 24 5.19 -4.71 2.58
CA PRO A 24 6.54 -4.25 2.94
C PRO A 24 7.03 -3.05 2.12
N PHE A 25 6.71 -3.00 0.83
CA PHE A 25 7.11 -1.88 -0.02
C PHE A 25 6.54 -0.55 0.49
N ILE A 26 5.25 -0.54 0.80
CA ILE A 26 4.59 0.67 1.27
C ILE A 26 5.12 1.07 2.65
N GLU A 27 5.32 0.09 3.53
CA GLU A 27 5.90 0.34 4.84
C GLU A 27 7.29 0.97 4.71
N THR A 28 8.13 0.44 3.83
CA THR A 28 9.47 0.96 3.61
C THR A 28 9.43 2.41 3.11
N ILE A 29 8.58 2.70 2.14
CA ILE A 29 8.46 4.05 1.59
C ILE A 29 7.95 5.02 2.66
N GLN A 30 6.96 4.61 3.43
CA GLN A 30 6.43 5.47 4.49
C GLN A 30 7.50 5.79 5.53
N ARG A 31 8.30 4.81 5.92
CA ARG A 31 9.40 5.05 6.87
C ARG A 31 10.42 6.02 6.31
N ARG A 32 10.78 5.88 5.03
CA ARG A 32 11.70 6.80 4.39
C ARG A 32 11.14 8.23 4.40
N CYS A 33 9.83 8.35 4.18
CA CYS A 33 9.18 9.65 4.22
C CYS A 33 9.23 10.27 5.62
N ILE A 34 8.97 9.46 6.64
CA ILE A 34 9.01 9.93 8.03
C ILE A 34 10.43 10.40 8.37
N GLU A 35 11.43 9.61 8.04
CA GLU A 35 12.82 9.94 8.31
C GLU A 35 13.26 11.20 7.59
N GLN A 36 12.85 11.35 6.34
CA GLN A 36 13.20 12.53 5.55
C GLN A 36 12.53 13.78 6.12
N LEU A 37 11.26 13.68 6.48
CA LEU A 37 10.54 14.81 7.06
C LEU A 37 11.16 15.23 8.40
N ASP A 38 11.58 14.26 9.20
CA ASP A 38 12.25 14.52 10.46
C ASP A 38 13.56 15.31 10.24
N ARG A 39 14.25 15.02 9.17
CA ARG A 39 15.55 15.61 8.88
C ARG A 39 15.44 16.99 8.25
N THR A 40 14.59 17.15 7.26
CA THR A 40 14.52 18.38 6.47
C THR A 40 13.32 19.26 6.78
N ARG A 41 12.26 18.71 7.36
CA ARG A 41 11.00 19.39 7.63
C ARG A 41 10.35 19.95 6.36
N ASP A 42 10.71 19.44 5.20
CA ASP A 42 10.22 19.92 3.92
C ASP A 42 9.32 18.88 3.26
N PRO A 43 8.01 19.16 3.15
CA PRO A 43 7.08 18.23 2.49
C PRO A 43 7.46 17.91 1.05
N GLU A 44 8.14 18.82 0.36
CA GLU A 44 8.56 18.56 -1.02
C GLU A 44 9.55 17.42 -1.13
N ASP A 45 10.39 17.24 -0.12
CA ASP A 45 11.32 16.11 -0.09
C ASP A 45 10.56 14.79 0.07
N VAL A 46 9.46 14.81 0.84
CA VAL A 46 8.61 13.63 0.99
C VAL A 46 7.92 13.31 -0.33
N LEU A 47 7.43 14.34 -1.02
CA LEU A 47 6.77 14.15 -2.30
C LEU A 47 7.73 13.59 -3.35
N ALA A 48 9.01 13.97 -3.30
CA ALA A 48 10.01 13.43 -4.21
C ALA A 48 10.18 11.93 -4.01
N ILE A 49 10.18 11.46 -2.75
CA ILE A 49 10.25 10.04 -2.45
C ILE A 49 9.01 9.32 -3.00
N LEU A 50 7.85 9.91 -2.79
CA LEU A 50 6.60 9.33 -3.28
C LEU A 50 6.58 9.22 -4.80
N ARG A 51 7.01 10.26 -5.51
CA ARG A 51 7.08 10.23 -6.97
C ARG A 51 7.98 9.11 -7.47
N GLY A 52 9.14 8.94 -6.83
CA GLY A 52 10.06 7.87 -7.19
C GLY A 52 9.45 6.49 -6.99
N ALA A 53 8.73 6.30 -5.89
CA ALA A 53 8.07 5.03 -5.61
C ALA A 53 6.96 4.74 -6.61
N ILE A 54 6.18 5.74 -6.97
CA ILE A 54 5.10 5.59 -7.97
C ILE A 54 5.68 5.20 -9.32
N ARG A 55 6.77 5.86 -9.74
CA ARG A 55 7.44 5.52 -11.00
C ARG A 55 7.93 4.07 -10.97
N GLN A 56 8.47 3.64 -9.85
CA GLN A 56 8.95 2.27 -9.70
C GLN A 56 7.81 1.26 -9.83
N LEU A 57 6.65 1.55 -9.24
CA LEU A 57 5.47 0.70 -9.38
C LEU A 57 5.03 0.57 -10.83
N HIS A 58 4.90 1.69 -11.53
CA HIS A 58 4.41 1.68 -12.91
C HIS A 58 5.41 1.11 -13.89
N ALA A 59 6.69 1.13 -13.54
CA ALA A 59 7.73 0.52 -14.37
C ALA A 59 7.80 -1.00 -14.22
N GLY A 60 7.07 -1.56 -13.24
CA GLY A 60 7.13 -3.00 -12.99
C GLY A 60 8.37 -3.43 -12.24
N ASP A 61 9.03 -2.49 -11.55
CA ASP A 61 10.32 -2.75 -10.90
C ASP A 61 10.21 -3.17 -9.43
N VAL A 62 9.00 -3.35 -8.92
CA VAL A 62 8.80 -3.77 -7.54
C VAL A 62 8.56 -5.28 -7.50
N SER A 63 9.32 -5.98 -6.67
CA SER A 63 9.11 -7.42 -6.49
C SER A 63 7.75 -7.65 -5.83
N THR A 64 7.00 -8.63 -6.34
CA THR A 64 5.70 -8.98 -5.78
C THR A 64 5.79 -9.43 -4.33
N ASP A 65 6.93 -9.98 -3.92
CA ASP A 65 7.16 -10.34 -2.51
C ASP A 65 7.02 -9.13 -1.59
N HIS A 66 7.30 -7.94 -2.08
CA HIS A 66 7.20 -6.71 -1.31
C HIS A 66 5.81 -6.09 -1.36
N LEU A 67 4.90 -6.68 -2.13
CA LEU A 67 3.54 -6.18 -2.30
C LEU A 67 2.48 -7.11 -1.70
N VAL A 68 2.90 -8.17 -1.04
CA VAL A 68 1.98 -9.11 -0.40
C VAL A 68 1.27 -8.44 0.76
N GLU A 69 -0.04 -8.53 0.75
CA GLU A 69 -0.88 -8.08 1.85
C GLU A 69 -1.25 -9.28 2.70
N ARG A 70 -1.27 -9.09 4.01
CA ARG A 70 -1.55 -10.14 4.96
C ARG A 70 -2.67 -9.70 5.89
N ASN A 71 -3.78 -10.41 5.82
CA ASN A 71 -4.95 -10.06 6.62
C ASN A 71 -5.49 -11.26 7.37
N ARG A 72 -5.98 -10.99 8.58
CA ARG A 72 -6.60 -12.03 9.39
C ARG A 72 -8.03 -12.26 8.92
N ILE A 73 -8.40 -13.51 8.76
CA ILE A 73 -9.77 -13.90 8.47
C ILE A 73 -10.52 -13.98 9.78
N SER A 74 -11.60 -13.23 9.91
CA SER A 74 -12.33 -13.12 11.18
C SER A 74 -13.60 -13.98 11.21
N LYS A 75 -14.06 -14.47 10.06
CA LYS A 75 -15.28 -15.26 9.99
C LYS A 75 -15.28 -16.12 8.73
N PRO A 76 -16.15 -17.13 8.64
CA PRO A 76 -16.23 -17.97 7.44
C PRO A 76 -16.63 -17.18 6.20
N LEU A 77 -16.25 -17.66 5.04
CA LEU A 77 -16.53 -17.00 3.76
C LEU A 77 -18.04 -16.66 3.62
N SER A 78 -18.91 -17.57 4.04
CA SER A 78 -20.35 -17.40 3.89
C SER A 78 -20.93 -16.23 4.69
N GLU A 79 -20.19 -15.73 5.68
CA GLU A 79 -20.69 -14.66 6.55
C GLU A 79 -20.22 -13.27 6.13
N TYR A 80 -19.38 -13.17 5.08
CA TYR A 80 -18.96 -11.87 4.59
C TYR A 80 -20.07 -11.26 3.73
N THR A 81 -20.38 -9.99 3.97
CA THR A 81 -21.44 -9.28 3.27
C THR A 81 -20.91 -8.37 2.17
N GLN A 82 -19.62 -8.03 2.22
CA GLN A 82 -18.99 -7.18 1.21
C GLN A 82 -17.88 -7.93 0.51
N TYR A 83 -17.75 -7.71 -0.78
CA TYR A 83 -16.74 -8.38 -1.57
C TYR A 83 -15.47 -7.51 -1.63
N THR A 84 -14.56 -7.78 -0.70
CA THR A 84 -13.28 -7.06 -0.59
C THR A 84 -12.16 -7.94 -1.15
N GLN A 85 -10.93 -7.42 -1.17
CA GLN A 85 -9.77 -8.20 -1.57
C GLN A 85 -9.57 -9.41 -0.66
N ASN A 86 -9.87 -9.26 0.63
CA ASN A 86 -9.78 -10.38 1.58
C ASN A 86 -10.74 -11.49 1.20
N VAL A 87 -11.96 -11.13 0.82
CA VAL A 87 -12.97 -12.11 0.42
C VAL A 87 -12.58 -12.76 -0.90
N ALA A 88 -12.06 -11.99 -1.84
CA ALA A 88 -11.59 -12.53 -3.12
C ALA A 88 -10.49 -13.57 -2.88
N ALA A 89 -9.54 -13.26 -1.99
CA ALA A 89 -8.44 -14.16 -1.66
C ALA A 89 -8.96 -15.42 -0.97
N LEU A 90 -9.90 -15.26 -0.05
CA LEU A 90 -10.49 -16.39 0.67
C LEU A 90 -11.25 -17.31 -0.27
N GLU A 91 -12.02 -16.73 -1.20
CA GLU A 91 -12.75 -17.49 -2.20
C GLU A 91 -11.80 -18.28 -3.10
N ARG A 92 -10.71 -17.62 -3.52
CA ARG A 92 -9.71 -18.26 -4.35
C ARG A 92 -9.03 -19.41 -3.63
N ALA A 93 -8.68 -19.23 -2.35
CA ALA A 93 -8.10 -20.27 -1.53
C ALA A 93 -9.05 -21.47 -1.38
N THR A 94 -10.33 -21.19 -1.14
CA THR A 94 -11.34 -22.22 -0.99
C THR A 94 -11.46 -23.07 -2.26
N GLU A 95 -11.42 -22.43 -3.42
CA GLU A 95 -11.48 -23.17 -4.69
C GLU A 95 -10.29 -24.05 -4.93
N GLN A 96 -9.12 -23.66 -4.37
CA GLN A 96 -7.92 -24.48 -4.50
C GLN A 96 -7.85 -25.58 -3.44
N GLY A 97 -8.89 -25.71 -2.63
CA GLY A 97 -8.92 -26.71 -1.57
C GLY A 97 -8.09 -26.34 -0.35
N LEU A 98 -7.70 -25.07 -0.22
CA LEU A 98 -6.96 -24.60 0.93
C LEU A 98 -7.93 -24.18 2.02
N ALA A 99 -7.76 -24.75 3.19
CA ALA A 99 -8.63 -24.44 4.32
C ALA A 99 -8.05 -23.26 5.09
N VAL A 100 -8.75 -22.11 5.07
CA VAL A 100 -8.37 -20.96 5.88
C VAL A 100 -9.49 -20.72 6.88
N HIS A 101 -9.17 -20.86 8.15
CA HIS A 101 -10.17 -20.76 9.23
C HIS A 101 -10.12 -19.41 9.90
N PRO A 102 -11.23 -18.98 10.53
CA PRO A 102 -11.22 -17.75 11.32
C PRO A 102 -10.07 -17.77 12.33
N GLY A 103 -9.35 -16.66 12.42
CA GLY A 103 -8.16 -16.54 13.26
C GLY A 103 -6.86 -16.75 12.51
N GLU A 104 -6.94 -17.29 11.30
CA GLU A 104 -5.75 -17.47 10.46
C GLU A 104 -5.59 -16.30 9.50
N ASP A 105 -4.37 -16.14 8.99
CA ASP A 105 -4.06 -15.08 8.04
C ASP A 105 -4.13 -15.60 6.62
N ILE A 106 -4.51 -14.71 5.68
CA ILE A 106 -4.42 -14.98 4.27
C ILE A 106 -3.50 -13.95 3.63
N GLU A 107 -2.66 -14.41 2.69
CA GLU A 107 -1.67 -13.55 2.03
C GLU A 107 -1.91 -13.53 0.53
N TYR A 108 -1.92 -12.32 -0.05
CA TYR A 108 -2.23 -12.16 -1.47
C TYR A 108 -1.64 -10.87 -2.03
N VAL A 109 -1.60 -10.79 -3.35
CA VAL A 109 -1.22 -9.59 -4.09
C VAL A 109 -2.41 -9.18 -4.95
N VAL A 110 -2.72 -7.90 -4.99
CA VAL A 110 -3.78 -7.39 -5.87
C VAL A 110 -3.21 -7.25 -7.27
N VAL A 111 -3.79 -7.97 -8.21
CA VAL A 111 -3.30 -8.00 -9.60
C VAL A 111 -4.20 -7.21 -10.56
N ASP A 112 -5.46 -7.01 -10.21
CA ASP A 112 -6.38 -6.20 -11.01
C ASP A 112 -7.56 -5.77 -10.15
N ASP A 113 -7.47 -4.59 -9.57
CA ASP A 113 -8.47 -4.09 -8.64
C ASP A 113 -9.79 -3.72 -9.33
N GLU A 114 -9.79 -3.61 -10.65
CA GLU A 114 -11.00 -3.31 -11.40
C GLU A 114 -11.91 -4.52 -11.60
N LYS A 115 -11.38 -5.72 -11.42
CA LYS A 115 -12.19 -6.92 -11.53
C LYS A 115 -13.10 -7.07 -10.33
N SER A 116 -14.29 -7.63 -10.57
CA SER A 116 -15.29 -7.80 -9.52
C SER A 116 -15.32 -9.20 -8.93
N SER A 117 -14.38 -10.05 -9.32
CA SER A 117 -14.33 -11.44 -8.89
C SER A 117 -13.02 -11.74 -8.17
N ARG A 118 -12.84 -13.03 -7.83
CA ARG A 118 -11.58 -13.50 -7.22
C ARG A 118 -10.35 -13.29 -8.12
N ASP A 119 -10.56 -12.95 -9.38
CA ASP A 119 -9.46 -12.67 -10.30
C ASP A 119 -8.74 -11.36 -10.02
N ARG A 120 -9.26 -10.54 -9.09
CA ARG A 120 -8.60 -9.31 -8.70
C ARG A 120 -7.35 -9.54 -7.88
N VAL A 121 -7.20 -10.72 -7.30
CA VAL A 121 -6.02 -11.04 -6.47
C VAL A 121 -5.43 -12.38 -6.89
N GLU A 122 -4.15 -12.58 -6.53
CA GLU A 122 -3.50 -13.89 -6.58
C GLU A 122 -2.95 -14.16 -5.19
N LEU A 123 -3.05 -15.41 -4.75
CA LEU A 123 -2.50 -15.80 -3.47
C LEU A 123 -0.97 -15.74 -3.54
N ALA A 124 -0.34 -15.46 -2.40
CA ALA A 124 1.11 -15.25 -2.37
C ALA A 124 1.90 -16.37 -3.03
N HIS A 125 1.45 -17.62 -2.90
CA HIS A 125 2.15 -18.75 -3.49
C HIS A 125 1.95 -18.88 -5.00
N GLU A 126 0.98 -18.15 -5.59
CA GLU A 126 0.67 -18.20 -7.02
C GLU A 126 1.36 -17.11 -7.82
N VAL A 127 1.68 -15.98 -7.14
CA VAL A 127 2.11 -14.77 -7.84
C VAL A 127 3.46 -14.96 -8.49
N ALA A 128 3.54 -14.64 -9.78
CA ALA A 128 4.82 -14.61 -10.48
C ALA A 128 5.36 -13.16 -10.48
N ASP A 129 4.93 -12.32 -11.43
CA ASP A 129 5.45 -10.97 -11.56
C ASP A 129 4.38 -9.91 -11.72
N ASN A 130 3.13 -10.29 -11.57
CA ASN A 130 2.02 -9.40 -11.89
C ASN A 130 1.49 -8.70 -10.65
N TYR A 131 1.18 -7.41 -10.79
CA TYR A 131 0.50 -6.64 -9.74
C TYR A 131 -0.20 -5.45 -10.38
N ASP A 132 -1.14 -4.85 -9.65
CA ASP A 132 -1.88 -3.66 -10.12
C ASP A 132 -1.18 -2.40 -9.59
N PRO A 133 -0.43 -1.69 -10.43
CA PRO A 133 0.30 -0.51 -9.95
C PRO A 133 -0.61 0.61 -9.48
N ALA A 134 -1.78 0.77 -10.08
CA ALA A 134 -2.73 1.82 -9.68
C ALA A 134 -3.27 1.57 -8.27
N TYR A 135 -3.55 0.32 -7.96
CA TYR A 135 -4.01 -0.04 -6.62
C TYR A 135 -2.95 0.32 -5.57
N TYR A 136 -1.69 -0.09 -5.82
CA TYR A 136 -0.62 0.16 -4.86
C TYR A 136 -0.21 1.63 -4.81
N GLU A 137 -0.35 2.35 -5.92
CA GLU A 137 -0.16 3.80 -5.92
C GLU A 137 -1.14 4.47 -4.95
N THR A 138 -2.41 4.06 -4.98
CA THR A 138 -3.41 4.59 -4.06
C THR A 138 -3.01 4.31 -2.61
N GLN A 139 -2.51 3.11 -2.33
CA GLN A 139 -2.06 2.76 -0.99
C GLN A 139 -0.86 3.62 -0.56
N LEU A 140 0.07 3.88 -1.48
CA LEU A 140 1.21 4.76 -1.20
C LEU A 140 0.76 6.17 -0.86
N VAL A 141 -0.16 6.72 -1.66
CA VAL A 141 -0.66 8.07 -1.43
C VAL A 141 -1.31 8.17 -0.05
N ARG A 142 -2.08 7.16 0.33
CA ARG A 142 -2.72 7.14 1.66
C ARG A 142 -1.69 7.07 2.78
N ALA A 143 -0.63 6.28 2.59
CA ALA A 143 0.42 6.15 3.59
C ALA A 143 1.18 7.47 3.76
N VAL A 144 1.46 8.16 2.65
CA VAL A 144 2.13 9.46 2.69
C VAL A 144 1.22 10.54 3.25
N GLU A 145 -0.06 10.46 2.98
CA GLU A 145 -1.04 11.37 3.59
C GLU A 145 -0.97 11.31 5.11
N SER A 146 -0.84 10.10 5.67
CA SER A 146 -0.70 9.93 7.11
C SER A 146 0.53 10.67 7.66
N VAL A 147 1.60 10.72 6.88
CA VAL A 147 2.83 11.41 7.27
C VAL A 147 2.67 12.93 7.20
N LEU A 148 2.01 13.43 6.16
CA LEU A 148 1.90 14.85 5.89
C LEU A 148 0.67 15.51 6.50
N SER A 149 -0.29 14.72 6.97
CA SER A 149 -1.53 15.23 7.55
C SER A 149 -1.30 16.20 8.72
N PRO A 150 -0.35 15.95 9.64
CA PRO A 150 -0.09 16.90 10.71
C PRO A 150 0.37 18.27 10.23
N LEU A 151 0.85 18.38 8.99
CA LEU A 151 1.28 19.63 8.39
C LEU A 151 0.16 20.30 7.57
N GLY A 152 -1.04 19.74 7.63
CA GLY A 152 -2.18 20.31 6.92
C GLY A 152 -2.38 19.82 5.49
N TRP A 153 -1.63 18.82 5.07
CA TRP A 153 -1.77 18.24 3.74
C TRP A 153 -2.86 17.17 3.72
N GLU A 154 -3.72 17.26 2.73
CA GLU A 154 -4.74 16.23 2.51
C GLU A 154 -4.44 15.48 1.22
N ARG A 155 -5.16 14.39 0.99
CA ARG A 155 -4.95 13.55 -0.19
C ARG A 155 -5.06 14.35 -1.48
N ALA A 156 -6.02 15.27 -1.56
CA ALA A 156 -6.20 16.10 -2.74
C ALA A 156 -4.98 16.98 -3.00
N ASP A 157 -4.36 17.50 -1.93
CA ASP A 157 -3.16 18.32 -2.06
C ASP A 157 -2.00 17.52 -2.63
N ILE A 158 -1.84 16.29 -2.14
CA ILE A 158 -0.79 15.40 -2.60
C ILE A 158 -0.98 15.05 -4.07
N ARG A 159 -2.20 14.69 -4.45
CA ARG A 159 -2.51 14.34 -5.84
C ARG A 159 -2.34 15.53 -6.78
N ALA A 160 -2.71 16.72 -6.34
CA ALA A 160 -2.51 17.93 -7.13
C ALA A 160 -1.02 18.19 -7.36
N ALA A 161 -0.19 18.03 -6.34
CA ALA A 161 1.25 18.20 -6.47
C ALA A 161 1.86 17.19 -7.43
N LEU A 162 1.38 15.96 -7.41
CA LEU A 162 1.86 14.92 -8.32
C LEU A 162 1.46 15.24 -9.77
N ALA A 163 0.24 15.70 -9.97
CA ALA A 163 -0.27 16.07 -11.29
C ALA A 163 0.50 17.25 -11.89
N ASP A 164 0.78 18.26 -11.07
CA ASP A 164 1.53 19.43 -11.52
C ASP A 164 2.92 19.03 -12.04
N THR A 165 3.60 18.13 -11.32
CA THR A 165 4.91 17.66 -11.72
C THR A 165 4.85 16.93 -13.06
N ASP A 166 3.83 16.08 -13.24
CA ASP A 166 3.65 15.36 -14.49
C ASP A 166 3.42 16.31 -15.64
N SER A 167 2.62 17.36 -15.44
CA SER A 167 2.35 18.38 -16.44
C SER A 167 3.64 19.11 -16.84
N GLU A 168 4.45 19.50 -15.87
CA GLU A 168 5.72 20.16 -16.12
C GLU A 168 6.66 19.26 -16.92
N THR A 169 6.70 17.97 -16.58
CA THR A 169 7.53 17.01 -17.30
C THR A 169 7.10 16.90 -18.77
N LEU A 170 5.79 16.85 -19.00
CA LEU A 170 5.26 16.77 -20.36
C LEU A 170 5.60 18.03 -21.16
N LEU A 171 5.47 19.19 -20.55
CA LEU A 171 5.81 20.44 -21.20
C LEU A 171 7.31 20.51 -21.53
N SER A 172 8.15 19.98 -20.67
CA SER A 172 9.58 19.93 -20.92
C SER A 172 9.92 19.08 -22.13
N PHE A 173 9.19 18.00 -22.34
CA PHE A 173 9.40 17.14 -23.50
C PHE A 173 8.95 17.78 -24.80
N THR A 174 7.89 18.58 -24.76
CA THR A 174 7.33 19.21 -25.95
C THR A 174 7.98 20.54 -26.24
N GLY A 175 8.59 21.13 -25.25
CA GLY A 175 9.27 22.39 -25.38
C GLY A 175 10.70 22.25 -25.88
#